data_6aae18d6a018f7ebfba515439f85688a
#
_entry.id   6aae18d6a018f7ebfba515439f85688a
#
_cell.length_a   1.000
_cell.length_b   1.000
_cell.length_c   1.000
_cell.angle_alpha   90.00
_cell.angle_beta   90.00
_cell.angle_gamma   90.00
#
_symmetry.space_group_name_H-M   'P 1'
#
loop_
_entity.id
_entity.type
_entity.pdbx_description
1 polymer ?
#
loop_
_entity_poly.entity_id
_entity_poly.type
_entity_poly.pdbx_seq_one_letter_code
_entity_poly.pdbx_strand_id
1 'polypeptide(L)'
;MARTSPSPIIGAVALLTLSACSLSGTTQPTASAIPTGTSQQGAPHFTAYVAADFATALAWAPDRRLFYAERGGTIRTFDGKTSRVFASVPASTSGERGLLGLAVSPSFQSDHFVYAFYSRADDESKQRVVRWTDQGGSGNSLTTIIDNLPAGNDCCHKGGRLAFGPDGKLYVTLGENHVPADAQRSSSVRGKILRYNPDGSVPGDNPFGSSNPVWAIGLRNPFGLAFSGDGRLFVTDNGPSGDAGTPGSGWDEVDHVVRGGNSQWPTCYGNSIHLQGSSCAGTAPTYQSGNTTLIPTGATFVSAQGPAGYAGNFVFCSYNESRLKVLSSDGTRLLSDGPRCQLDVKEGPDHALYLSDTSAIYRLGA
;
A
#
# COMPACT_ATOMS: atom_id res chain seq x y z
N MET A 1 8.42 -4.88 58.92
CA MET A 1 9.69 -4.41 59.54
C MET A 1 10.74 -4.24 58.46
N ALA A 2 11.40 -3.09 58.49
CA ALA A 2 12.63 -2.67 57.83
C ALA A 2 12.54 -2.36 56.29
N ARG A 3 12.48 -1.06 56.03
CA ARG A 3 12.85 -0.38 54.79
C ARG A 3 14.36 -0.28 54.68
N THR A 4 14.93 -0.41 53.50
CA THR A 4 16.24 0.18 53.15
C THR A 4 16.18 0.78 51.75
N SER A 5 16.45 2.07 51.70
CA SER A 5 16.65 2.88 50.48
C SER A 5 18.14 2.87 50.09
N PRO A 6 18.50 3.03 48.82
CA PRO A 6 19.86 3.33 48.39
C PRO A 6 20.08 4.81 48.07
N SER A 7 21.27 5.29 48.44
CA SER A 7 21.82 6.63 48.21
C SER A 7 22.43 6.81 46.80
N PRO A 8 22.61 8.06 46.31
CA PRO A 8 23.06 8.35 44.96
C PRO A 8 24.60 8.42 44.82
N ILE A 9 25.10 8.04 43.64
CA ILE A 9 26.49 8.21 43.23
C ILE A 9 26.61 9.42 42.32
N ILE A 10 27.43 10.38 42.72
CA ILE A 10 27.83 11.58 41.97
C ILE A 10 29.07 11.21 41.14
N GLY A 11 29.00 11.40 39.83
CA GLY A 11 30.12 11.23 38.90
C GLY A 11 30.56 12.56 38.28
N ALA A 12 31.81 12.89 38.40
CA ALA A 12 32.45 14.16 38.06
C ALA A 12 32.64 14.35 36.55
N VAL A 13 32.45 15.61 36.08
CA VAL A 13 32.73 16.11 34.74
C VAL A 13 34.20 16.54 34.70
N ALA A 14 34.93 16.04 33.70
CA ALA A 14 36.29 16.52 33.36
C ALA A 14 36.23 17.35 32.10
N LEU A 15 36.53 18.64 32.18
CA LEU A 15 36.81 19.57 31.06
C LEU A 15 38.25 19.33 30.55
N LEU A 16 38.37 19.10 29.26
CA LEU A 16 39.66 19.17 28.55
C LEU A 16 39.65 20.38 27.59
N THR A 17 40.52 21.33 27.90
CA THR A 17 40.87 22.49 27.06
C THR A 17 41.93 22.09 26.05
N LEU A 18 41.72 22.39 24.76
CA LEU A 18 42.74 22.26 23.72
C LEU A 18 43.12 23.66 23.20
N SER A 19 44.41 23.96 23.31
CA SER A 19 45.09 25.15 22.84
C SER A 19 45.24 25.17 21.32
N ALA A 20 45.07 26.35 20.76
CA ALA A 20 45.33 26.66 19.36
C ALA A 20 46.84 26.86 19.11
N CYS A 21 47.33 26.29 18.00
CA CYS A 21 48.63 26.65 17.43
C CYS A 21 48.40 27.15 15.98
N SER A 22 48.74 28.39 15.74
CA SER A 22 48.79 29.07 14.47
C SER A 22 50.09 28.78 13.72
N LEU A 23 50.02 28.42 12.44
CA LEU A 23 51.17 28.52 11.49
C LEU A 23 50.70 29.10 10.16
N SER A 24 51.47 30.07 9.71
CA SER A 24 51.26 30.94 8.55
C SER A 24 51.63 30.29 7.21
N GLY A 25 50.87 30.59 6.17
CA GLY A 25 51.35 30.97 4.85
C GLY A 25 51.82 29.86 3.89
N THR A 26 51.03 29.62 2.85
CA THR A 26 51.55 29.50 1.48
C THR A 26 50.41 29.72 0.45
N THR A 27 50.80 30.32 -0.65
CA THR A 27 50.08 30.84 -1.79
C THR A 27 49.16 29.88 -2.52
N GLN A 28 48.00 30.41 -2.88
CA GLN A 28 46.89 29.79 -3.60
C GLN A 28 47.14 29.74 -5.12
N PRO A 29 46.75 28.68 -5.82
CA PRO A 29 46.39 28.76 -7.23
C PRO A 29 44.86 28.91 -7.34
N THR A 30 44.44 29.91 -8.11
CA THR A 30 43.07 30.18 -8.49
C THR A 30 42.50 29.04 -9.31
N ALA A 31 41.56 28.26 -8.73
CA ALA A 31 40.74 27.33 -9.48
C ALA A 31 39.45 28.05 -9.91
N SER A 32 39.19 28.06 -11.20
CA SER A 32 37.95 28.55 -11.81
C SER A 32 36.73 27.85 -11.20
N ALA A 33 35.79 28.61 -10.69
CA ALA A 33 34.52 28.12 -10.19
C ALA A 33 33.69 27.58 -11.36
N ILE A 34 33.40 26.27 -11.31
CA ILE A 34 32.32 25.64 -12.08
C ILE A 34 31.02 26.03 -11.37
N PRO A 35 30.03 26.62 -12.04
CA PRO A 35 28.74 26.88 -11.42
C PRO A 35 27.99 25.55 -11.27
N THR A 36 28.07 24.94 -10.10
CA THR A 36 27.12 23.89 -9.69
C THR A 36 25.81 24.56 -9.32
N GLY A 37 24.96 24.75 -10.30
CA GLY A 37 23.56 25.05 -10.08
C GLY A 37 22.82 23.80 -9.57
N THR A 38 23.02 23.43 -8.31
CA THR A 38 22.07 22.62 -7.59
C THR A 38 20.93 23.53 -7.17
N SER A 39 19.81 23.45 -7.88
CA SER A 39 18.55 23.94 -7.34
C SER A 39 18.32 23.17 -6.04
N GLN A 40 18.49 23.83 -4.90
CA GLN A 40 17.99 23.31 -3.62
C GLN A 40 16.46 23.23 -3.77
N GLN A 41 15.97 22.06 -4.13
CA GLN A 41 14.57 21.75 -4.01
C GLN A 41 14.24 21.88 -2.51
N GLY A 42 13.38 22.86 -2.15
CA GLY A 42 12.97 23.06 -0.76
C GLY A 42 12.42 21.76 -0.16
N ALA A 43 12.46 21.63 1.17
CA ALA A 43 11.87 20.48 1.84
C ALA A 43 10.40 20.35 1.41
N PRO A 44 9.92 19.12 1.11
CA PRO A 44 8.55 18.92 0.63
C PRO A 44 7.53 19.39 1.68
N HIS A 45 6.52 20.15 1.24
CA HIS A 45 5.44 20.64 2.07
C HIS A 45 4.35 19.58 2.23
N PHE A 46 3.93 19.33 3.47
CA PHE A 46 2.83 18.45 3.82
C PHE A 46 1.62 19.29 4.24
N THR A 47 0.54 19.25 3.47
CA THR A 47 -0.66 20.08 3.70
C THR A 47 -1.94 19.26 3.53
N ALA A 48 -3.01 19.65 4.24
CA ALA A 48 -4.34 19.11 3.98
C ALA A 48 -4.79 19.48 2.56
N TYR A 49 -5.33 18.51 1.82
CA TYR A 49 -5.75 18.67 0.43
C TYR A 49 -7.28 18.67 0.29
N VAL A 50 -7.93 17.68 0.87
CA VAL A 50 -9.40 17.60 0.94
C VAL A 50 -9.84 16.77 2.14
N ALA A 51 -10.91 17.19 2.82
CA ALA A 51 -11.53 16.39 3.87
C ALA A 51 -12.18 15.13 3.28
N ALA A 52 -12.05 14.00 3.96
CA ALA A 52 -12.59 12.72 3.52
C ALA A 52 -12.94 11.86 4.74
N ASP A 53 -14.00 11.06 4.64
CA ASP A 53 -14.42 10.14 5.70
C ASP A 53 -13.80 8.75 5.44
N PHE A 54 -12.70 8.46 6.12
CA PHE A 54 -12.00 7.19 6.03
C PHE A 54 -11.66 6.82 4.57
N ALA A 55 -10.82 7.64 3.91
CA ALA A 55 -10.47 7.47 2.48
C ALA A 55 -9.58 6.24 2.26
N THR A 56 -10.21 5.10 1.96
CA THR A 56 -9.54 3.80 1.83
C THR A 56 -8.72 3.65 0.56
N ALA A 57 -9.10 4.30 -0.53
CA ALA A 57 -8.42 4.17 -1.81
C ALA A 57 -8.45 5.47 -2.62
N LEU A 58 -7.36 5.75 -3.31
CA LEU A 58 -7.14 6.91 -4.17
C LEU A 58 -6.85 6.47 -5.59
N ALA A 59 -7.40 7.16 -6.59
CA ALA A 59 -7.09 6.91 -8.00
C ALA A 59 -7.15 8.21 -8.81
N TRP A 60 -6.12 8.49 -9.59
CA TRP A 60 -6.08 9.65 -10.48
C TRP A 60 -6.61 9.29 -11.86
N ALA A 61 -7.49 10.12 -12.38
CA ALA A 61 -7.89 10.05 -13.78
C ALA A 61 -6.93 10.88 -14.67
N PRO A 62 -6.83 10.54 -15.98
CA PRO A 62 -5.98 11.30 -16.91
C PRO A 62 -6.36 12.77 -17.07
N ASP A 63 -7.61 13.13 -16.75
CA ASP A 63 -8.11 14.52 -16.73
C ASP A 63 -7.74 15.29 -15.45
N ARG A 64 -6.88 14.70 -14.60
CA ARG A 64 -6.33 15.25 -13.37
C ARG A 64 -7.33 15.33 -12.21
N ARG A 65 -8.51 14.72 -12.30
CA ARG A 65 -9.41 14.55 -11.16
C ARG A 65 -8.92 13.42 -10.26
N LEU A 66 -8.96 13.66 -8.96
CA LEU A 66 -8.79 12.62 -7.96
C LEU A 66 -10.14 11.95 -7.70
N PHE A 67 -10.19 10.63 -7.88
CA PHE A 67 -11.25 9.78 -7.34
C PHE A 67 -10.79 9.22 -6.01
N TYR A 68 -11.67 9.21 -5.01
CA TYR A 68 -11.38 8.58 -3.73
C TYR A 68 -12.57 7.85 -3.17
N ALA A 69 -12.29 6.71 -2.53
CA ALA A 69 -13.28 5.82 -1.94
C ALA A 69 -13.34 6.06 -0.43
N GLU A 70 -14.51 6.40 0.09
CA GLU A 70 -14.79 6.45 1.53
C GLU A 70 -15.29 5.07 1.99
N ARG A 71 -14.78 4.57 3.11
CA ARG A 71 -15.05 3.21 3.61
C ARG A 71 -16.51 2.86 3.67
N GLY A 72 -17.37 3.85 4.00
CA GLY A 72 -18.83 3.70 4.12
C GLY A 72 -19.57 3.42 2.80
N GLY A 73 -18.86 3.39 1.66
CA GLY A 73 -19.44 3.05 0.35
C GLY A 73 -19.61 4.23 -0.60
N THR A 74 -19.19 5.43 -0.24
CA THR A 74 -19.24 6.61 -1.13
C THR A 74 -17.94 6.73 -1.93
N ILE A 75 -18.06 6.95 -3.23
CA ILE A 75 -16.95 7.37 -4.09
C ILE A 75 -17.14 8.84 -4.40
N ARG A 76 -16.07 9.61 -4.28
CA ARG A 76 -16.06 11.04 -4.59
C ARG A 76 -15.06 11.37 -5.68
N THR A 77 -15.30 12.49 -6.36
CA THR A 77 -14.32 13.16 -7.23
C THR A 77 -13.90 14.48 -6.63
N PHE A 78 -12.65 14.87 -6.85
CA PHE A 78 -12.12 16.18 -6.48
C PHE A 78 -11.31 16.77 -7.65
N ASP A 79 -11.66 17.98 -8.05
CA ASP A 79 -11.06 18.70 -9.18
C ASP A 79 -9.97 19.71 -8.76
N GLY A 80 -9.52 19.62 -7.50
CA GLY A 80 -8.61 20.58 -6.87
C GLY A 80 -9.32 21.73 -6.16
N LYS A 81 -10.65 21.85 -6.29
CA LYS A 81 -11.47 22.91 -5.67
C LYS A 81 -12.72 22.38 -4.99
N THR A 82 -13.41 21.46 -5.63
CA THR A 82 -14.72 20.99 -5.18
C THR A 82 -14.74 19.47 -5.12
N SER A 83 -15.14 18.92 -3.97
CA SER A 83 -15.46 17.50 -3.81
C SER A 83 -16.94 17.26 -4.13
N ARG A 84 -17.22 16.24 -4.96
CA ARG A 84 -18.58 15.83 -5.33
C ARG A 84 -18.73 14.32 -5.17
N VAL A 85 -19.95 13.87 -4.84
CA VAL A 85 -20.26 12.44 -4.87
C VAL A 85 -20.29 11.98 -6.33
N PHE A 86 -19.50 10.97 -6.64
CA PHE A 86 -19.48 10.30 -7.95
C PHE A 86 -20.50 9.17 -7.99
N ALA A 87 -20.46 8.26 -7.02
CA ALA A 87 -21.33 7.10 -6.91
C ALA A 87 -21.36 6.58 -5.46
N SER A 88 -22.27 5.66 -5.18
CA SER A 88 -22.33 4.97 -3.90
C SER A 88 -22.66 3.50 -4.08
N VAL A 89 -22.20 2.67 -3.14
CA VAL A 89 -22.52 1.23 -3.03
C VAL A 89 -22.98 0.90 -1.60
N PRO A 90 -23.84 -0.11 -1.42
CA PRO A 90 -24.21 -0.57 -0.09
C PRO A 90 -23.09 -1.45 0.48
N ALA A 91 -22.06 -0.80 1.06
CA ALA A 91 -20.94 -1.48 1.67
C ALA A 91 -21.19 -1.77 3.16
N SER A 92 -20.88 -3.00 3.61
CA SER A 92 -20.73 -3.29 5.04
C SER A 92 -19.41 -2.69 5.54
N THR A 93 -19.39 -2.17 6.76
CA THR A 93 -18.20 -1.65 7.44
C THR A 93 -17.83 -2.44 8.69
N SER A 94 -18.39 -3.62 8.85
CA SER A 94 -18.08 -4.52 9.96
C SER A 94 -16.65 -5.06 9.87
N GLY A 95 -15.85 -4.88 10.92
CA GLY A 95 -14.42 -5.28 10.95
C GLY A 95 -13.60 -4.54 9.89
N GLU A 96 -12.84 -5.26 9.08
CA GLU A 96 -12.06 -4.69 7.96
C GLU A 96 -12.88 -4.47 6.68
N ARG A 97 -14.18 -4.76 6.69
CA ARG A 97 -15.06 -4.56 5.53
C ARG A 97 -15.20 -3.09 5.17
N GLY A 98 -15.62 -2.84 3.96
CA GLY A 98 -15.85 -1.50 3.43
C GLY A 98 -15.85 -1.45 1.92
N LEU A 99 -15.90 -0.24 1.40
CA LEU A 99 -15.42 0.10 0.06
C LEU A 99 -13.90 0.23 0.15
N LEU A 100 -13.14 -0.76 -0.37
CA LEU A 100 -11.72 -0.96 -0.05
C LEU A 100 -10.78 -0.68 -1.23
N GLY A 101 -11.25 -0.78 -2.45
CA GLY A 101 -10.43 -0.61 -3.65
C GLY A 101 -11.08 0.30 -4.67
N LEU A 102 -10.24 1.04 -5.38
CA LEU A 102 -10.64 1.94 -6.46
C LEU A 102 -9.57 1.91 -7.54
N ALA A 103 -9.99 1.87 -8.80
CA ALA A 103 -9.11 2.00 -9.95
C ALA A 103 -9.82 2.73 -11.09
N VAL A 104 -9.06 3.53 -11.83
CA VAL A 104 -9.49 4.16 -13.07
C VAL A 104 -8.95 3.35 -14.24
N SER A 105 -9.75 3.17 -15.29
CA SER A 105 -9.33 2.45 -16.49
C SER A 105 -8.06 3.06 -17.10
N PRO A 106 -7.10 2.26 -17.58
CA PRO A 106 -5.98 2.77 -18.37
C PRO A 106 -6.43 3.40 -19.69
N SER A 107 -7.64 3.06 -20.16
CA SER A 107 -8.28 3.64 -21.34
C SER A 107 -9.34 4.69 -21.00
N PHE A 108 -9.28 5.30 -19.82
CA PHE A 108 -10.30 6.21 -19.30
C PHE A 108 -10.68 7.35 -20.27
N GLN A 109 -9.75 7.84 -21.06
CA GLN A 109 -10.03 8.87 -22.08
C GLN A 109 -11.06 8.43 -23.12
N SER A 110 -11.22 7.13 -23.34
CA SER A 110 -12.14 6.57 -24.32
C SER A 110 -13.33 5.84 -23.69
N ASP A 111 -13.12 5.13 -22.58
CA ASP A 111 -14.16 4.27 -21.97
C ASP A 111 -14.80 4.90 -20.72
N HIS A 112 -14.13 5.86 -20.10
CA HIS A 112 -14.55 6.56 -18.88
C HIS A 112 -14.86 5.62 -17.72
N PHE A 113 -14.20 4.46 -17.61
CA PHE A 113 -14.52 3.46 -16.62
C PHE A 113 -13.80 3.71 -15.27
N VAL A 114 -14.58 3.59 -14.21
CA VAL A 114 -14.12 3.62 -12.80
C VAL A 114 -14.57 2.35 -12.11
N TYR A 115 -13.63 1.65 -11.48
CA TYR A 115 -13.83 0.35 -10.83
C TYR A 115 -13.73 0.50 -9.32
N ALA A 116 -14.56 -0.25 -8.61
CA ALA A 116 -14.51 -0.29 -7.16
C ALA A 116 -14.70 -1.72 -6.61
N PHE A 117 -13.99 -2.01 -5.52
CA PHE A 117 -14.11 -3.25 -4.76
C PHE A 117 -14.74 -2.96 -3.41
N TYR A 118 -15.78 -3.70 -3.02
CA TYR A 118 -16.42 -3.53 -1.72
C TYR A 118 -16.97 -4.83 -1.12
N SER A 119 -17.09 -4.84 0.21
CA SER A 119 -17.79 -5.88 0.96
C SER A 119 -19.29 -5.57 0.99
N ARG A 120 -20.12 -6.55 0.63
CA ARG A 120 -21.56 -6.36 0.47
C ARG A 120 -22.25 -6.19 1.83
N ALA A 121 -23.20 -5.26 1.91
CA ALA A 121 -24.06 -5.11 3.11
C ALA A 121 -25.21 -6.12 3.16
N ASP A 122 -25.68 -6.60 2.01
CA ASP A 122 -26.74 -7.59 1.90
C ASP A 122 -26.24 -9.05 2.15
N ASP A 123 -24.94 -9.28 2.02
CA ASP A 123 -24.27 -10.54 2.37
C ASP A 123 -22.81 -10.25 2.76
N GLU A 124 -22.55 -10.06 4.04
CA GLU A 124 -21.22 -9.71 4.58
C GLU A 124 -20.16 -10.81 4.35
N SER A 125 -20.57 -12.03 4.01
CA SER A 125 -19.66 -13.11 3.63
C SER A 125 -19.10 -12.97 2.21
N LYS A 126 -19.53 -11.95 1.46
CA LYS A 126 -19.22 -11.73 0.05
C LYS A 126 -18.66 -10.34 -0.21
N GLN A 127 -17.85 -10.30 -1.25
CA GLN A 127 -17.26 -9.09 -1.83
C GLN A 127 -17.48 -9.10 -3.35
N ARG A 128 -17.40 -7.90 -3.97
CA ARG A 128 -17.53 -7.77 -5.42
C ARG A 128 -16.72 -6.62 -5.98
N VAL A 129 -16.47 -6.70 -7.28
CA VAL A 129 -15.97 -5.59 -8.09
C VAL A 129 -17.08 -5.09 -9.00
N VAL A 130 -17.28 -3.79 -9.00
CA VAL A 130 -18.24 -3.11 -9.86
C VAL A 130 -17.53 -2.05 -10.69
N ARG A 131 -18.20 -1.61 -11.77
CA ARG A 131 -17.71 -0.57 -12.67
C ARG A 131 -18.83 0.41 -13.02
N TRP A 132 -18.49 1.68 -13.10
CA TRP A 132 -19.32 2.75 -13.64
C TRP A 132 -18.69 3.35 -14.89
N THR A 133 -19.52 4.00 -15.71
CA THR A 133 -19.07 4.97 -16.70
C THR A 133 -19.17 6.37 -16.09
N ASP A 134 -18.07 7.12 -16.08
CA ASP A 134 -18.08 8.52 -15.68
C ASP A 134 -18.76 9.38 -16.76
N GLN A 135 -19.76 10.14 -16.34
CA GLN A 135 -20.45 11.12 -17.17
C GLN A 135 -20.44 12.47 -16.46
N GLY A 136 -19.40 13.26 -16.75
CA GLY A 136 -19.28 14.61 -16.19
C GLY A 136 -19.09 14.66 -14.67
N GLY A 137 -18.46 13.66 -14.08
CA GLY A 137 -18.22 13.57 -12.65
C GLY A 137 -19.29 12.81 -11.86
N SER A 138 -20.22 12.15 -12.58
CA SER A 138 -21.24 11.26 -12.01
C SER A 138 -21.10 9.85 -12.57
N GLY A 139 -21.17 8.84 -11.71
CA GLY A 139 -21.09 7.44 -12.09
C GLY A 139 -22.43 6.92 -12.60
N ASN A 140 -22.46 6.49 -13.85
CA ASN A 140 -23.62 5.95 -14.52
C ASN A 140 -23.38 4.50 -14.96
N SER A 141 -24.45 3.78 -15.30
CA SER A 141 -24.38 2.42 -15.85
C SER A 141 -23.58 1.44 -14.96
N LEU A 142 -23.95 1.37 -13.67
CA LEU A 142 -23.35 0.42 -12.74
C LEU A 142 -23.41 -1.00 -13.30
N THR A 143 -22.27 -1.65 -13.40
CA THR A 143 -22.11 -3.03 -13.86
C THR A 143 -21.31 -3.83 -12.83
N THR A 144 -21.81 -4.99 -12.42
CA THR A 144 -21.03 -5.96 -11.64
C THR A 144 -20.07 -6.69 -12.56
N ILE A 145 -18.76 -6.58 -12.26
CA ILE A 145 -17.68 -7.17 -13.06
C ILE A 145 -17.25 -8.52 -12.48
N ILE A 146 -17.08 -8.60 -11.17
CA ILE A 146 -16.74 -9.82 -10.45
C ILE A 146 -17.67 -9.90 -9.25
N ASP A 147 -18.35 -11.02 -9.06
CA ASP A 147 -19.29 -11.22 -7.96
C ASP A 147 -18.90 -12.40 -7.07
N ASN A 148 -19.45 -12.39 -5.87
CA ASN A 148 -19.37 -13.51 -4.91
C ASN A 148 -17.94 -13.89 -4.51
N LEU A 149 -16.98 -12.95 -4.55
CA LEU A 149 -15.69 -13.16 -3.93
C LEU A 149 -15.88 -13.40 -2.42
N PRO A 150 -15.20 -14.39 -1.81
CA PRO A 150 -15.38 -14.66 -0.39
C PRO A 150 -14.86 -13.54 0.48
N ALA A 151 -15.61 -13.18 1.52
CA ALA A 151 -15.19 -12.32 2.62
C ALA A 151 -15.13 -13.04 3.96
N GLY A 152 -15.69 -14.25 4.03
CA GLY A 152 -15.83 -14.98 5.29
C GLY A 152 -16.75 -14.25 6.29
N ASN A 153 -16.99 -14.89 7.42
CA ASN A 153 -17.85 -14.33 8.48
C ASN A 153 -17.06 -13.56 9.54
N ASP A 154 -15.76 -13.77 9.61
CA ASP A 154 -14.87 -13.12 10.58
C ASP A 154 -14.62 -11.64 10.24
N CYS A 155 -14.00 -10.91 11.18
CA CYS A 155 -13.74 -9.47 11.08
C CYS A 155 -12.80 -9.09 9.95
N CYS A 156 -11.81 -9.94 9.65
CA CYS A 156 -10.53 -9.46 9.14
C CYS A 156 -10.06 -10.24 7.91
N HIS A 157 -8.90 -9.86 7.36
CA HIS A 157 -8.24 -10.42 6.18
C HIS A 157 -9.11 -10.33 4.91
N LYS A 158 -9.50 -9.11 4.57
CA LYS A 158 -10.39 -8.86 3.42
C LYS A 158 -9.63 -8.58 2.12
N GLY A 159 -8.41 -8.02 2.19
CA GLY A 159 -7.72 -7.53 1.01
C GLY A 159 -8.48 -6.37 0.35
N GLY A 160 -8.68 -6.43 -0.96
CA GLY A 160 -9.62 -5.55 -1.66
C GLY A 160 -9.00 -4.43 -2.49
N ARG A 161 -7.69 -4.39 -2.67
CA ARG A 161 -7.06 -3.41 -3.56
C ARG A 161 -7.26 -3.78 -5.03
N LEU A 162 -7.39 -2.74 -5.84
CA LEU A 162 -7.47 -2.82 -7.29
C LEU A 162 -6.31 -2.03 -7.91
N ALA A 163 -5.70 -2.61 -8.94
CA ALA A 163 -4.82 -1.86 -9.85
C ALA A 163 -4.84 -2.48 -11.24
N PHE A 164 -4.68 -1.65 -12.26
CA PHE A 164 -4.38 -2.12 -13.60
C PHE A 164 -2.88 -2.33 -13.74
N GLY A 165 -2.49 -3.51 -14.24
CA GLY A 165 -1.11 -3.80 -14.58
C GLY A 165 -0.70 -3.19 -15.92
N PRO A 166 0.61 -3.19 -16.23
CA PRO A 166 1.12 -2.71 -17.52
C PRO A 166 0.61 -3.52 -18.72
N ASP A 167 0.07 -4.71 -18.46
CA ASP A 167 -0.60 -5.57 -19.45
C ASP A 167 -2.07 -5.22 -19.68
N GLY A 168 -2.57 -4.15 -19.05
CA GLY A 168 -3.96 -3.70 -19.14
C GLY A 168 -4.96 -4.60 -18.41
N LYS A 169 -4.50 -5.54 -17.58
CA LYS A 169 -5.38 -6.42 -16.79
C LYS A 169 -5.65 -5.83 -15.42
N LEU A 170 -6.81 -6.17 -14.86
CA LEU A 170 -7.22 -5.77 -13.52
C LEU A 170 -6.69 -6.79 -12.51
N TYR A 171 -5.84 -6.33 -11.60
CA TYR A 171 -5.33 -7.11 -10.48
C TYR A 171 -6.12 -6.77 -9.22
N VAL A 172 -6.45 -7.82 -8.46
CA VAL A 172 -7.28 -7.75 -7.25
C VAL A 172 -6.57 -8.48 -6.13
N THR A 173 -6.38 -7.84 -4.99
CA THR A 173 -5.91 -8.52 -3.78
C THR A 173 -7.10 -9.14 -3.04
N LEU A 174 -6.94 -10.36 -2.54
CA LEU A 174 -7.95 -11.01 -1.71
C LEU A 174 -7.28 -11.73 -0.53
N GLY A 175 -7.68 -11.37 0.69
CA GLY A 175 -7.19 -12.01 1.91
C GLY A 175 -7.70 -13.43 2.08
N GLU A 176 -7.11 -14.17 3.00
CA GLU A 176 -7.45 -15.58 3.22
C GLU A 176 -8.70 -15.78 4.11
N ASN A 177 -9.25 -14.69 4.68
CA ASN A 177 -10.52 -14.65 5.43
C ASN A 177 -10.57 -15.65 6.61
N HIS A 178 -9.46 -15.82 7.34
CA HIS A 178 -9.27 -16.80 8.41
C HIS A 178 -9.42 -18.27 7.97
N VAL A 179 -9.08 -18.57 6.69
CA VAL A 179 -8.95 -19.92 6.16
C VAL A 179 -7.53 -20.12 5.61
N PRO A 180 -6.50 -20.17 6.49
CA PRO A 180 -5.09 -20.12 6.07
C PRO A 180 -4.71 -21.18 5.04
N ALA A 181 -5.26 -22.40 5.16
CA ALA A 181 -4.98 -23.50 4.24
C ALA A 181 -5.37 -23.20 2.79
N ASP A 182 -6.34 -22.30 2.57
CA ASP A 182 -6.77 -21.91 1.23
C ASP A 182 -5.73 -21.06 0.51
N ALA A 183 -4.86 -20.36 1.24
CA ALA A 183 -3.81 -19.53 0.65
C ALA A 183 -2.85 -20.35 -0.25
N GLN A 184 -2.61 -21.63 0.08
CA GLN A 184 -1.76 -22.53 -0.71
C GLN A 184 -2.50 -23.28 -1.84
N ARG A 185 -3.84 -23.21 -1.90
CA ARG A 185 -4.62 -23.95 -2.90
C ARG A 185 -4.92 -23.04 -4.09
N SER A 186 -4.41 -23.37 -5.27
CA SER A 186 -4.71 -22.63 -6.51
C SER A 186 -6.16 -22.76 -6.97
N SER A 187 -6.93 -23.71 -6.43
CA SER A 187 -8.38 -23.86 -6.66
C SER A 187 -9.23 -22.94 -5.78
N SER A 188 -8.64 -22.26 -4.80
CA SER A 188 -9.29 -21.24 -3.98
C SER A 188 -8.81 -19.84 -4.36
N VAL A 189 -9.68 -18.85 -4.29
CA VAL A 189 -9.32 -17.44 -4.52
C VAL A 189 -8.88 -16.72 -3.23
N ARG A 190 -8.95 -17.38 -2.06
CA ARG A 190 -8.55 -16.80 -0.77
C ARG A 190 -7.03 -16.76 -0.63
N GLY A 191 -6.49 -15.64 -0.10
CA GLY A 191 -5.05 -15.44 0.10
C GLY A 191 -4.29 -15.35 -1.23
N LYS A 192 -4.77 -14.51 -2.15
CA LYS A 192 -4.33 -14.46 -3.55
C LYS A 192 -4.15 -13.05 -4.08
N ILE A 193 -3.35 -12.96 -5.12
CA ILE A 193 -3.52 -11.95 -6.16
C ILE A 193 -4.32 -12.60 -7.29
N LEU A 194 -5.41 -11.98 -7.68
CA LEU A 194 -6.27 -12.39 -8.79
C LEU A 194 -6.02 -11.47 -9.99
N ARG A 195 -6.18 -11.98 -11.20
CA ARG A 195 -5.99 -11.22 -12.45
C ARG A 195 -7.14 -11.50 -13.42
N TYR A 196 -7.77 -10.42 -13.88
CA TYR A 196 -8.93 -10.42 -14.76
C TYR A 196 -8.74 -9.49 -15.94
N ASN A 197 -9.49 -9.74 -17.01
CA ASN A 197 -9.70 -8.73 -18.04
C ASN A 197 -10.55 -7.57 -17.47
N PRO A 198 -10.55 -6.37 -18.10
CA PRO A 198 -11.36 -5.24 -17.64
C PRO A 198 -12.88 -5.50 -17.61
N ASP A 199 -13.37 -6.50 -18.31
CA ASP A 199 -14.76 -6.94 -18.33
C ASP A 199 -15.10 -8.00 -17.27
N GLY A 200 -14.11 -8.43 -16.48
CA GLY A 200 -14.23 -9.45 -15.43
C GLY A 200 -14.04 -10.89 -15.91
N SER A 201 -13.84 -11.12 -17.20
CA SER A 201 -13.48 -12.44 -17.70
C SER A 201 -12.06 -12.84 -17.29
N VAL A 202 -11.79 -14.13 -17.23
CA VAL A 202 -10.47 -14.65 -16.86
C VAL A 202 -9.55 -14.68 -18.07
N PRO A 203 -8.34 -14.08 -18.00
CA PRO A 203 -7.36 -14.17 -19.08
C PRO A 203 -6.90 -15.61 -19.31
N GLY A 204 -6.84 -16.03 -20.59
CA GLY A 204 -6.45 -17.40 -20.96
C GLY A 204 -4.99 -17.77 -20.65
N ASP A 205 -4.16 -16.77 -20.36
CA ASP A 205 -2.74 -16.90 -20.03
C ASP A 205 -2.43 -16.87 -18.53
N ASN A 206 -3.44 -16.97 -17.66
CA ASN A 206 -3.23 -17.07 -16.21
C ASN A 206 -2.47 -18.35 -15.83
N PRO A 207 -1.56 -18.30 -14.82
CA PRO A 207 -0.61 -19.37 -14.54
C PRO A 207 -1.23 -20.70 -14.07
N PHE A 208 -2.41 -20.64 -13.45
CA PHE A 208 -3.07 -21.83 -12.85
C PHE A 208 -4.22 -22.37 -13.71
N GLY A 209 -4.30 -21.97 -14.96
CA GLY A 209 -5.28 -22.42 -15.95
C GLY A 209 -6.11 -21.30 -16.56
N SER A 210 -6.60 -21.51 -17.77
CA SER A 210 -7.29 -20.50 -18.59
C SER A 210 -8.64 -20.04 -18.05
N SER A 211 -9.22 -20.73 -17.08
CA SER A 211 -10.45 -20.35 -16.38
C SER A 211 -10.21 -20.00 -14.89
N ASN A 212 -8.96 -19.98 -14.45
CA ASN A 212 -8.59 -19.72 -13.06
C ASN A 212 -8.09 -18.27 -12.93
N PRO A 213 -8.75 -17.41 -12.12
CA PRO A 213 -8.33 -16.02 -11.97
C PRO A 213 -7.06 -15.84 -11.13
N VAL A 214 -6.54 -16.89 -10.49
CA VAL A 214 -5.38 -16.80 -9.59
C VAL A 214 -4.11 -16.45 -10.38
N TRP A 215 -3.45 -15.38 -9.94
CA TRP A 215 -2.14 -14.94 -10.45
C TRP A 215 -0.99 -15.41 -9.57
N ALA A 216 -1.16 -15.27 -8.24
CA ALA A 216 -0.19 -15.71 -7.24
C ALA A 216 -0.91 -16.19 -5.97
N ILE A 217 -0.24 -17.07 -5.21
CA ILE A 217 -0.77 -17.75 -4.02
C ILE A 217 0.05 -17.43 -2.77
N GLY A 218 -0.43 -17.85 -1.60
CA GLY A 218 0.36 -17.85 -0.38
C GLY A 218 0.41 -16.51 0.35
N LEU A 219 -0.63 -15.70 0.24
CA LEU A 219 -0.77 -14.42 0.95
C LEU A 219 -1.78 -14.55 2.10
N ARG A 220 -1.59 -13.75 3.16
CA ARG A 220 -2.48 -13.73 4.32
C ARG A 220 -3.56 -12.66 4.19
N ASN A 221 -3.17 -11.40 4.22
CA ASN A 221 -4.06 -10.24 4.08
C ASN A 221 -3.38 -9.15 3.23
N PRO A 222 -3.23 -9.37 1.91
CA PRO A 222 -2.59 -8.43 1.01
C PRO A 222 -3.48 -7.20 0.85
N PHE A 223 -3.00 -6.05 1.32
CA PHE A 223 -3.78 -4.82 1.31
C PHE A 223 -3.28 -3.79 0.29
N GLY A 224 -1.99 -3.44 0.28
CA GLY A 224 -1.40 -2.56 -0.73
C GLY A 224 -1.01 -3.32 -2.00
N LEU A 225 -1.13 -2.65 -3.16
CA LEU A 225 -0.74 -3.21 -4.46
C LEU A 225 -0.19 -2.10 -5.34
N ALA A 226 1.03 -2.28 -5.87
CA ALA A 226 1.69 -1.31 -6.72
C ALA A 226 2.57 -1.98 -7.79
N PHE A 227 2.54 -1.42 -8.99
CA PHE A 227 3.48 -1.77 -10.05
C PHE A 227 4.61 -0.75 -10.08
N SER A 228 5.85 -1.23 -10.20
CA SER A 228 7.02 -0.38 -10.48
C SER A 228 7.04 0.05 -11.95
N GLY A 229 7.83 1.05 -12.27
CA GLY A 229 7.95 1.55 -13.65
C GLY A 229 8.49 0.52 -14.65
N ASP A 230 9.19 -0.53 -14.19
CA ASP A 230 9.66 -1.65 -14.99
C ASP A 230 8.66 -2.85 -15.00
N GLY A 231 7.47 -2.67 -14.40
CA GLY A 231 6.36 -3.63 -14.45
C GLY A 231 6.37 -4.71 -13.37
N ARG A 232 7.29 -4.65 -12.38
CA ARG A 232 7.27 -5.58 -11.23
C ARG A 232 6.10 -5.25 -10.31
N LEU A 233 5.42 -6.28 -9.83
CA LEU A 233 4.31 -6.17 -8.89
C LEU A 233 4.80 -6.35 -7.46
N PHE A 234 4.46 -5.38 -6.60
CA PHE A 234 4.69 -5.46 -5.16
C PHE A 234 3.37 -5.34 -4.41
N VAL A 235 3.27 -6.10 -3.33
CA VAL A 235 2.12 -6.03 -2.41
C VAL A 235 2.61 -5.87 -0.97
N THR A 236 1.81 -5.20 -0.16
CA THR A 236 1.97 -5.24 1.29
C THR A 236 1.07 -6.33 1.84
N ASP A 237 1.60 -7.23 2.66
CA ASP A 237 0.84 -8.31 3.31
C ASP A 237 0.92 -8.19 4.83
N ASN A 238 -0.25 -8.16 5.48
CA ASN A 238 -0.30 -8.03 6.93
C ASN A 238 0.05 -9.36 7.59
N GLY A 239 1.09 -9.32 8.41
CA GLY A 239 1.66 -10.45 9.10
C GLY A 239 0.76 -11.06 10.19
N PRO A 240 1.21 -12.16 10.80
CA PRO A 240 0.46 -12.85 11.84
C PRO A 240 0.27 -11.99 13.09
N SER A 241 -0.90 -12.14 13.72
CA SER A 241 -1.28 -11.44 14.94
C SER A 241 -1.68 -12.43 16.05
N GLY A 242 -0.95 -13.54 16.18
CA GLY A 242 -1.24 -14.60 17.13
C GLY A 242 -2.23 -15.66 16.63
N ASP A 243 -2.73 -15.54 15.42
CA ASP A 243 -3.60 -16.53 14.77
C ASP A 243 -2.78 -17.76 14.32
N ALA A 244 -3.45 -18.92 14.24
CA ALA A 244 -2.86 -20.21 13.82
C ALA A 244 -1.57 -20.61 14.57
N GLY A 245 -1.39 -20.18 15.84
CA GLY A 245 -0.21 -20.48 16.65
C GLY A 245 1.02 -19.65 16.33
N THR A 246 0.85 -18.55 15.59
CA THR A 246 1.91 -17.60 15.25
C THR A 246 2.28 -16.68 16.43
N PRO A 247 3.42 -15.99 16.41
CA PRO A 247 3.73 -14.91 17.34
C PRO A 247 2.65 -13.83 17.36
N GLY A 248 2.48 -13.18 18.51
CA GLY A 248 1.36 -12.29 18.79
C GLY A 248 1.34 -10.97 18.03
N SER A 249 2.42 -10.59 17.32
CA SER A 249 2.47 -9.30 16.59
C SER A 249 3.67 -9.22 15.66
N GLY A 250 3.58 -8.32 14.68
CA GLY A 250 4.65 -8.02 13.75
C GLY A 250 4.69 -8.90 12.52
N TRP A 251 5.86 -8.94 11.87
CA TRP A 251 6.15 -9.73 10.68
C TRP A 251 5.29 -9.35 9.47
N ASP A 252 4.89 -8.07 9.41
CA ASP A 252 4.27 -7.52 8.21
C ASP A 252 5.29 -7.50 7.08
N GLU A 253 4.81 -7.73 5.85
CA GLU A 253 5.66 -8.02 4.71
C GLU A 253 5.42 -7.06 3.54
N VAL A 254 6.45 -6.92 2.71
CA VAL A 254 6.34 -6.46 1.33
C VAL A 254 6.85 -7.56 0.43
N ASP A 255 5.99 -8.05 -0.44
CA ASP A 255 6.30 -9.13 -1.38
C ASP A 255 6.49 -8.62 -2.80
N HIS A 256 7.54 -9.08 -3.47
CA HIS A 256 7.64 -9.02 -4.92
C HIS A 256 6.90 -10.21 -5.52
N VAL A 257 5.73 -9.98 -6.10
CA VAL A 257 4.84 -11.02 -6.59
C VAL A 257 5.07 -11.28 -8.08
N VAL A 258 5.39 -12.51 -8.42
CA VAL A 258 5.60 -12.94 -9.82
C VAL A 258 4.46 -13.85 -10.29
N ARG A 259 4.34 -14.01 -11.61
CA ARG A 259 3.38 -14.92 -12.25
C ARG A 259 3.54 -16.35 -11.72
N GLY A 260 2.49 -16.92 -11.11
CA GLY A 260 2.51 -18.26 -10.52
C GLY A 260 3.30 -18.34 -9.21
N GLY A 261 3.73 -17.21 -8.65
CA GLY A 261 4.51 -17.14 -7.41
C GLY A 261 3.73 -17.59 -6.18
N ASN A 262 4.47 -17.90 -5.12
CA ASN A 262 3.96 -18.31 -3.81
C ASN A 262 4.68 -17.52 -2.71
N SER A 263 3.95 -16.66 -1.99
CA SER A 263 4.42 -15.87 -0.84
C SER A 263 4.41 -16.65 0.49
N GLN A 264 4.24 -17.97 0.45
CA GLN A 264 4.50 -18.93 1.52
C GLN A 264 3.44 -19.06 2.64
N TRP A 265 2.59 -18.06 2.90
CA TRP A 265 1.56 -18.18 3.92
C TRP A 265 0.62 -19.38 3.65
N PRO A 266 0.24 -20.22 4.64
CA PRO A 266 0.60 -20.19 6.07
C PRO A 266 1.77 -21.12 6.44
N THR A 267 2.52 -21.66 5.49
CA THR A 267 3.64 -22.58 5.79
C THR A 267 4.80 -21.85 6.42
N CYS A 268 5.09 -20.67 5.92
CA CYS A 268 6.10 -19.76 6.43
C CYS A 268 5.61 -18.32 6.43
N TYR A 269 6.32 -17.46 7.16
CA TYR A 269 6.22 -16.00 7.07
C TYR A 269 7.58 -15.39 7.40
N GLY A 270 7.78 -14.11 7.02
CA GLY A 270 9.11 -13.55 7.05
C GLY A 270 10.07 -14.33 6.17
N ASN A 271 11.38 -14.18 6.41
CA ASN A 271 12.41 -14.82 5.59
C ASN A 271 12.59 -16.31 5.88
N SER A 272 12.20 -16.82 7.04
CA SER A 272 12.52 -18.19 7.44
C SER A 272 11.70 -18.73 8.61
N ILE A 273 10.61 -18.07 8.99
CA ILE A 273 9.84 -18.55 10.16
C ILE A 273 8.86 -19.61 9.72
N HIS A 274 9.13 -20.84 10.14
CA HIS A 274 8.29 -22.00 9.83
C HIS A 274 7.10 -22.06 10.77
N LEU A 275 5.89 -22.12 10.21
CA LEU A 275 4.64 -22.37 10.96
C LEU A 275 4.19 -23.80 10.82
N GLN A 276 4.30 -24.34 9.61
CA GLN A 276 3.85 -25.69 9.26
C GLN A 276 4.88 -26.35 8.37
N GLY A 277 5.33 -27.55 8.76
CA GLY A 277 6.29 -28.30 7.98
C GLY A 277 7.74 -27.90 8.22
N SER A 278 8.64 -28.41 7.38
CA SER A 278 10.10 -28.36 7.56
C SER A 278 10.81 -27.42 6.56
N SER A 279 10.10 -26.84 5.60
CA SER A 279 10.71 -25.97 4.58
C SER A 279 9.76 -24.90 4.09
N CYS A 280 10.28 -23.71 3.82
CA CYS A 280 9.59 -22.64 3.14
C CYS A 280 9.70 -22.85 1.62
N ALA A 281 8.60 -23.28 1.00
CA ALA A 281 8.54 -23.57 -0.44
C ALA A 281 7.88 -22.39 -1.19
N GLY A 282 8.62 -21.32 -1.41
CA GLY A 282 8.12 -20.14 -2.10
C GLY A 282 9.14 -19.02 -2.13
N THR A 283 8.69 -17.82 -2.42
CA THR A 283 9.53 -16.62 -2.44
C THR A 283 9.41 -15.91 -1.09
N ALA A 284 10.55 -15.68 -0.44
CA ALA A 284 10.61 -14.86 0.77
C ALA A 284 10.21 -13.40 0.45
N PRO A 285 9.62 -12.66 1.40
CA PRO A 285 9.31 -11.25 1.23
C PRO A 285 10.59 -10.44 0.96
N THR A 286 10.46 -9.34 0.23
CA THR A 286 11.56 -8.41 0.01
C THR A 286 11.87 -7.59 1.26
N TYR A 287 10.83 -7.29 2.06
CA TYR A 287 10.93 -6.61 3.35
C TYR A 287 10.03 -7.29 4.37
N GLN A 288 10.48 -7.29 5.62
CA GLN A 288 9.71 -7.73 6.79
C GLN A 288 9.92 -6.78 7.97
N SER A 289 8.85 -6.52 8.74
CA SER A 289 8.88 -5.60 9.87
C SER A 289 9.50 -6.19 11.15
N GLY A 290 9.78 -7.49 11.17
CA GLY A 290 10.18 -8.20 12.38
C GLY A 290 9.07 -8.12 13.46
N ASN A 291 9.45 -7.87 14.69
CA ASN A 291 8.50 -7.81 15.83
C ASN A 291 7.66 -6.52 15.86
N THR A 292 7.76 -5.65 14.86
CA THR A 292 6.98 -4.40 14.80
C THR A 292 5.70 -4.63 14.01
N THR A 293 4.55 -4.35 14.61
CA THR A 293 3.26 -4.37 13.94
C THR A 293 3.04 -3.04 13.23
N LEU A 294 3.14 -3.04 11.91
CA LEU A 294 2.92 -1.86 11.06
C LEU A 294 1.47 -1.75 10.57
N ILE A 295 0.84 -2.89 10.28
CA ILE A 295 -0.43 -3.00 9.54
C ILE A 295 -0.29 -2.20 8.22
N PRO A 296 0.54 -2.69 7.28
CA PRO A 296 0.77 -2.00 6.03
C PRO A 296 -0.51 -1.96 5.20
N THR A 297 -0.79 -0.79 4.62
CA THR A 297 -2.00 -0.53 3.83
C THR A 297 -1.64 -0.14 2.39
N GLY A 298 -2.20 0.94 1.85
CA GLY A 298 -1.95 1.33 0.47
C GLY A 298 -0.50 1.65 0.17
N ALA A 299 -0.09 1.39 -1.06
CA ALA A 299 1.28 1.52 -1.51
C ALA A 299 1.39 2.10 -2.92
N THR A 300 2.55 2.65 -3.24
CA THR A 300 2.91 3.09 -4.60
C THR A 300 4.42 3.12 -4.80
N PHE A 301 4.85 3.06 -6.05
CA PHE A 301 6.19 3.50 -6.45
C PHE A 301 6.15 4.98 -6.77
N VAL A 302 7.14 5.71 -6.30
CA VAL A 302 7.29 7.14 -6.57
C VAL A 302 8.17 7.31 -7.80
N SER A 303 7.73 8.11 -8.76
CA SER A 303 8.50 8.37 -9.97
C SER A 303 9.79 9.13 -9.66
N ALA A 304 10.69 9.21 -10.62
CA ALA A 304 11.92 10.01 -10.49
C ALA A 304 11.64 11.51 -10.33
N GLN A 305 10.45 11.98 -10.70
CA GLN A 305 9.97 13.35 -10.56
C GLN A 305 9.27 13.61 -9.22
N GLY A 306 9.06 12.59 -8.40
CA GLY A 306 8.42 12.70 -7.10
C GLY A 306 9.17 13.58 -6.10
N PRO A 307 8.58 13.83 -4.92
CA PRO A 307 9.17 14.75 -3.95
C PRO A 307 10.54 14.27 -3.47
N ALA A 308 11.43 15.22 -3.16
CA ALA A 308 12.76 14.95 -2.65
C ALA A 308 12.72 14.06 -1.40
N GLY A 309 13.56 13.02 -1.36
CA GLY A 309 13.59 11.98 -0.31
C GLY A 309 12.63 10.80 -0.55
N TYR A 310 11.71 10.90 -1.52
CA TYR A 310 10.76 9.84 -1.87
C TYR A 310 10.96 9.32 -3.31
N ALA A 311 11.46 10.18 -4.19
CA ALA A 311 11.64 9.89 -5.61
C ALA A 311 12.41 8.57 -5.86
N GLY A 312 11.87 7.75 -6.75
CA GLY A 312 12.44 6.45 -7.15
C GLY A 312 12.23 5.32 -6.14
N ASN A 313 11.57 5.56 -5.02
CA ASN A 313 11.40 4.59 -3.94
C ASN A 313 10.00 3.95 -3.91
N PHE A 314 9.88 2.80 -3.23
CA PHE A 314 8.61 2.20 -2.87
C PHE A 314 8.13 2.81 -1.54
N VAL A 315 6.87 3.22 -1.47
CA VAL A 315 6.29 3.78 -0.24
C VAL A 315 4.96 3.09 0.08
N PHE A 316 4.68 2.93 1.38
CA PHE A 316 3.40 2.42 1.86
C PHE A 316 2.97 3.11 3.14
N CYS A 317 1.66 3.16 3.41
CA CYS A 317 1.13 3.66 4.67
C CYS A 317 1.12 2.57 5.74
N SER A 318 1.43 2.94 6.98
CA SER A 318 1.24 2.10 8.17
C SER A 318 0.01 2.58 8.92
N TYR A 319 -0.99 1.71 9.06
CA TYR A 319 -2.20 2.06 9.81
C TYR A 319 -1.90 2.25 11.30
N ASN A 320 -1.11 1.34 11.88
CA ASN A 320 -0.81 1.32 13.31
C ASN A 320 0.06 2.51 13.74
N GLU A 321 1.09 2.85 12.96
CA GLU A 321 1.98 3.96 13.30
C GLU A 321 1.51 5.31 12.72
N SER A 322 0.49 5.29 11.84
CA SER A 322 0.01 6.48 11.13
C SER A 322 1.13 7.21 10.38
N ARG A 323 2.03 6.46 9.74
CA ARG A 323 3.23 6.96 9.07
C ARG A 323 3.38 6.39 7.66
N LEU A 324 3.90 7.21 6.76
CA LEU A 324 4.42 6.74 5.48
C LEU A 324 5.76 6.04 5.71
N LYS A 325 5.90 4.82 5.23
CA LYS A 325 7.16 4.07 5.21
C LYS A 325 7.81 4.20 3.86
N VAL A 326 9.10 4.46 3.82
CA VAL A 326 9.88 4.62 2.59
C VAL A 326 10.88 3.48 2.50
N LEU A 327 10.70 2.60 1.54
CA LEU A 327 11.66 1.55 1.22
C LEU A 327 12.48 1.92 -0.02
N SER A 328 13.65 1.32 -0.14
CA SER A 328 14.45 1.38 -1.38
C SER A 328 13.63 0.92 -2.60
N SER A 329 14.04 1.30 -3.79
CA SER A 329 13.35 1.02 -5.07
C SER A 329 13.13 -0.49 -5.36
N ASP A 330 13.92 -1.35 -4.72
CA ASP A 330 13.78 -2.80 -4.78
C ASP A 330 12.89 -3.38 -3.66
N GLY A 331 12.37 -2.52 -2.77
CA GLY A 331 11.51 -2.91 -1.65
C GLY A 331 12.23 -3.63 -0.51
N THR A 332 13.57 -3.65 -0.47
CA THR A 332 14.31 -4.52 0.47
C THR A 332 14.72 -3.83 1.77
N ARG A 333 14.85 -2.51 1.78
CA ARG A 333 15.42 -1.78 2.92
C ARG A 333 14.58 -0.57 3.30
N LEU A 334 14.19 -0.48 4.57
CA LEU A 334 13.58 0.73 5.13
C LEU A 334 14.61 1.87 5.16
N LEU A 335 14.29 2.98 4.52
CA LEU A 335 15.13 4.16 4.39
C LEU A 335 14.76 5.21 5.43
N SER A 336 13.46 5.48 5.58
CA SER A 336 12.95 6.51 6.49
C SER A 336 11.45 6.36 6.74
N ASP A 337 10.96 7.09 7.74
CA ASP A 337 9.55 7.38 7.95
C ASP A 337 9.22 8.76 7.38
N GLY A 338 8.06 8.84 6.74
CA GLY A 338 7.50 10.06 6.21
C GLY A 338 6.40 10.65 7.11
N PRO A 339 5.59 11.57 6.57
CA PRO A 339 4.49 12.18 7.27
C PRO A 339 3.33 11.20 7.52
N ARG A 340 2.25 11.73 8.07
CA ARG A 340 1.03 10.96 8.39
C ARG A 340 0.45 10.28 7.15
N CYS A 341 0.23 8.94 7.25
CA CYS A 341 -0.38 8.11 6.24
C CYS A 341 -0.93 6.83 6.89
N GLN A 342 -2.23 6.57 6.77
CA GLN A 342 -2.85 5.40 7.37
C GLN A 342 -3.48 4.44 6.36
N LEU A 343 -4.01 4.95 5.23
CA LEU A 343 -4.92 4.16 4.39
C LEU A 343 -4.42 3.97 2.96
N ASP A 344 -4.09 5.03 2.25
CA ASP A 344 -3.57 4.92 0.88
C ASP A 344 -2.59 6.04 0.53
N VAL A 345 -1.72 5.76 -0.42
CA VAL A 345 -0.79 6.72 -0.99
C VAL A 345 -0.71 6.54 -2.51
N LYS A 346 -0.81 7.65 -3.25
CA LYS A 346 -0.65 7.67 -4.70
C LYS A 346 0.13 8.91 -5.12
N GLU A 347 0.97 8.77 -6.13
CA GLU A 347 1.54 9.92 -6.82
C GLU A 347 0.49 10.56 -7.73
N GLY A 348 0.38 11.87 -7.66
CA GLY A 348 -0.54 12.63 -8.49
C GLY A 348 0.09 13.07 -9.82
N PRO A 349 -0.71 13.65 -10.73
CA PRO A 349 -0.25 14.14 -12.04
C PRO A 349 0.68 15.37 -11.96
N ASP A 350 0.86 15.91 -10.77
CA ASP A 350 1.82 16.99 -10.44
C ASP A 350 3.07 16.44 -9.73
N HIS A 351 3.26 15.12 -9.73
CA HIS A 351 4.33 14.39 -9.05
C HIS A 351 4.38 14.57 -7.53
N ALA A 352 3.38 15.19 -6.91
CA ALA A 352 3.23 15.18 -5.46
C ALA A 352 2.65 13.83 -4.99
N LEU A 353 2.94 13.45 -3.75
CA LEU A 353 2.28 12.30 -3.11
C LEU A 353 1.00 12.76 -2.42
N TYR A 354 -0.04 11.97 -2.58
CA TYR A 354 -1.33 12.14 -1.93
C TYR A 354 -1.54 10.99 -0.97
N LEU A 355 -1.70 11.34 0.31
CA LEU A 355 -1.72 10.41 1.42
C LEU A 355 -3.05 10.52 2.15
N SER A 356 -3.68 9.41 2.51
CA SER A 356 -4.97 9.44 3.19
C SER A 356 -4.90 8.86 4.60
N ASP A 357 -5.78 9.37 5.45
CA ASP A 357 -6.11 8.82 6.75
C ASP A 357 -7.64 8.75 6.97
N THR A 358 -8.06 8.57 8.21
CA THR A 358 -9.48 8.47 8.56
C THR A 358 -10.25 9.79 8.46
N SER A 359 -9.61 10.92 8.20
CA SER A 359 -10.21 12.25 8.25
C SER A 359 -9.98 13.13 7.03
N ALA A 360 -8.89 12.88 6.29
CA ALA A 360 -8.50 13.72 5.18
C ALA A 360 -7.58 13.02 4.17
N ILE A 361 -7.42 13.65 3.03
CA ILE A 361 -6.33 13.41 2.09
C ILE A 361 -5.39 14.59 2.18
N TYR A 362 -4.10 14.30 2.22
CA TYR A 362 -3.00 15.29 2.33
C TYR A 362 -2.18 15.28 1.05
N ARG A 363 -1.56 16.41 0.73
CA ARG A 363 -0.58 16.55 -0.36
C ARG A 363 0.81 16.75 0.21
N LEU A 364 1.77 15.98 -0.28
CA LEU A 364 3.20 16.11 -0.01
C LEU A 364 3.92 16.42 -1.32
N GLY A 365 4.42 17.62 -1.46
CA GLY A 365 5.09 18.06 -2.68
C GLY A 365 5.89 19.35 -2.47
N ALA A 366 6.59 19.80 -3.51
CA ALA A 366 7.31 21.06 -3.50
C ALA A 366 6.34 22.25 -3.39
#